data_04e5c3d18b7af296a64fa01a18b48a44
#
_entry.id   04e5c3d18b7af296a64fa01a18b48a44
#
_cell.length_a   1.000
_cell.length_b   1.000
_cell.length_c   1.000
_cell.angle_alpha   90.00
_cell.angle_beta   90.00
_cell.angle_gamma   90.00
#
_symmetry.space_group_name_H-M   'P 1'
#
loop_
_entity.id
_entity.type
_entity.pdbx_description
1 polymer ?
#
loop_
_entity_poly.entity_id
_entity_poly.type
_entity_poly.pdbx_seq_one_letter_code
_entity_poly.pdbx_strand_id
1 'polypeptide(L)'
;MITAMCNIDTSILEFIRNNLHTPILDRVMIFFTNIGESGAVWLLIALGLIISKKYRKVGLMMLVALVIGYLLGEGVLKHIFKRERPFTHVPGIELLAKRPKSYSFPSGHTTSSFAAAGILAYSFKKYAPGFYLLAGLIAFSRLYLYMHYPSDVLGGIILGTLSCIVTIYIFKKFIKKKINA
;
A
#
# COMPACT_ATOMS: atom_id res chain seq x y z
N MET A 1 -15.00 -14.83 -16.40
CA MET A 1 -13.71 -14.48 -15.74
C MET A 1 -13.91 -13.49 -14.59
N ILE A 2 -14.61 -12.37 -14.76
CA ILE A 2 -14.89 -11.38 -13.70
C ILE A 2 -15.68 -12.00 -12.54
N THR A 3 -16.73 -12.80 -12.83
CA THR A 3 -17.56 -13.48 -11.81
C THR A 3 -16.74 -14.46 -10.94
N ALA A 4 -15.80 -15.21 -11.54
CA ALA A 4 -14.93 -16.12 -10.81
C ALA A 4 -13.95 -15.40 -9.87
N MET A 5 -13.38 -14.27 -10.29
CA MET A 5 -12.53 -13.43 -9.43
C MET A 5 -13.34 -12.84 -8.27
N CYS A 6 -14.57 -12.38 -8.50
CA CYS A 6 -15.44 -11.92 -7.43
C CYS A 6 -15.74 -13.02 -6.40
N ASN A 7 -15.93 -14.26 -6.83
CA ASN A 7 -16.18 -15.38 -5.91
C ASN A 7 -14.95 -15.70 -5.05
N ILE A 8 -13.75 -15.73 -5.64
CA ILE A 8 -12.49 -15.95 -4.91
C ILE A 8 -12.23 -14.82 -3.91
N ASP A 9 -12.38 -13.57 -4.34
CA ASP A 9 -12.21 -12.39 -3.49
C ASP A 9 -13.12 -12.47 -2.25
N THR A 10 -14.40 -12.79 -2.46
CA THR A 10 -15.39 -12.89 -1.39
C THR A 10 -15.10 -14.08 -0.47
N SER A 11 -14.79 -15.25 -1.01
CA SER A 11 -14.49 -16.45 -0.22
C SER A 11 -13.28 -16.23 0.71
N ILE A 12 -12.22 -15.55 0.23
CA ILE A 12 -11.05 -15.24 1.05
C ILE A 12 -11.43 -14.27 2.18
N LEU A 13 -12.23 -13.24 1.89
CA LEU A 13 -12.66 -12.28 2.91
C LEU A 13 -13.54 -12.92 3.96
N GLU A 14 -14.48 -13.79 3.56
CA GLU A 14 -15.34 -14.54 4.47
C GLU A 14 -14.54 -15.50 5.34
N PHE A 15 -13.55 -16.19 4.75
CA PHE A 15 -12.64 -17.05 5.52
C PHE A 15 -11.89 -16.24 6.60
N ILE A 16 -11.32 -15.08 6.25
CA ILE A 16 -10.60 -14.21 7.18
C ILE A 16 -11.55 -13.78 8.30
N ARG A 17 -12.76 -13.32 7.93
CA ARG A 17 -13.76 -12.82 8.89
C ARG A 17 -14.22 -13.90 9.86
N ASN A 18 -14.48 -15.10 9.38
CA ASN A 18 -15.08 -16.16 10.18
C ASN A 18 -14.05 -16.92 11.05
N ASN A 19 -12.75 -16.89 10.67
CA ASN A 19 -11.75 -17.74 11.30
C ASN A 19 -10.62 -16.99 12.01
N LEU A 20 -10.35 -15.70 11.65
CA LEU A 20 -9.16 -15.02 12.16
C LEU A 20 -9.48 -13.90 13.17
N HIS A 21 -10.74 -13.51 13.33
CA HIS A 21 -11.09 -12.44 14.25
C HIS A 21 -10.94 -12.87 15.71
N THR A 22 -10.07 -12.16 16.42
CA THR A 22 -9.88 -12.27 17.87
C THR A 22 -9.64 -10.89 18.46
N PRO A 23 -9.98 -10.62 19.76
CA PRO A 23 -9.79 -9.30 20.34
C PRO A 23 -8.35 -8.78 20.30
N ILE A 24 -7.36 -9.68 20.31
CA ILE A 24 -5.94 -9.32 20.21
C ILE A 24 -5.60 -8.94 18.77
N LEU A 25 -5.97 -9.77 17.80
CA LEU A 25 -5.66 -9.56 16.40
C LEU A 25 -6.41 -8.34 15.83
N ASP A 26 -7.63 -8.09 16.29
CA ASP A 26 -8.41 -6.89 15.95
C ASP A 26 -7.62 -5.61 16.31
N ARG A 27 -7.08 -5.53 17.53
CA ARG A 27 -6.26 -4.39 17.97
C ARG A 27 -4.98 -4.24 17.15
N VAL A 28 -4.32 -5.36 16.85
CA VAL A 28 -3.11 -5.39 16.02
C VAL A 28 -3.40 -4.90 14.60
N MET A 29 -4.48 -5.36 13.99
CA MET A 29 -4.84 -4.96 12.63
C MET A 29 -5.33 -3.50 12.55
N ILE A 30 -6.03 -3.01 13.58
CA ILE A 30 -6.38 -1.60 13.73
C ILE A 30 -5.10 -0.74 13.86
N PHE A 31 -4.11 -1.17 14.61
CA PHE A 31 -2.82 -0.48 14.71
C PHE A 31 -2.14 -0.37 13.33
N PHE A 32 -2.00 -1.49 12.59
CA PHE A 32 -1.33 -1.49 11.29
C PHE A 32 -2.09 -0.66 10.25
N THR A 33 -3.42 -0.68 10.25
CA THR A 33 -4.17 0.17 9.33
C THR A 33 -4.00 1.65 9.65
N ASN A 34 -3.97 2.03 10.93
CA ASN A 34 -3.84 3.42 11.35
C ASN A 34 -2.45 4.00 11.00
N ILE A 35 -1.36 3.26 11.23
CA ILE A 35 -0.02 3.73 10.83
C ILE A 35 0.14 3.82 9.31
N GLY A 36 -0.61 3.00 8.55
CA GLY A 36 -0.66 3.04 7.10
C GLY A 36 -1.61 4.10 6.52
N GLU A 37 -2.43 4.77 7.36
CA GLU A 37 -3.40 5.76 6.90
C GLU A 37 -2.70 6.89 6.14
N SER A 38 -3.20 7.20 4.92
CA SER A 38 -2.60 8.21 4.03
C SER A 38 -1.10 8.02 3.78
N GLY A 39 -0.55 6.83 4.01
CA GLY A 39 0.88 6.56 3.91
C GLY A 39 1.73 7.22 5.01
N ALA A 40 1.11 7.60 6.14
CA ALA A 40 1.74 8.43 7.18
C ALA A 40 3.08 7.89 7.69
N VAL A 41 3.17 6.61 8.03
CA VAL A 41 4.43 6.00 8.49
C VAL A 41 5.54 6.15 7.45
N TRP A 42 5.23 5.98 6.17
CA TRP A 42 6.19 6.07 5.08
C TRP A 42 6.63 7.51 4.81
N LEU A 43 5.70 8.47 4.93
CA LEU A 43 6.01 9.90 4.85
C LEU A 43 6.93 10.34 6.00
N LEU A 44 6.67 9.89 7.22
CA LEU A 44 7.53 10.19 8.38
C LEU A 44 8.94 9.62 8.20
N ILE A 45 9.06 8.36 7.72
CA ILE A 45 10.36 7.76 7.40
C ILE A 45 11.06 8.55 6.29
N ALA A 46 10.35 8.91 5.22
CA ALA A 46 10.93 9.69 4.12
C ALA A 46 11.46 11.04 4.60
N LEU A 47 10.69 11.77 5.41
CA LEU A 47 11.10 13.05 6.00
C LEU A 47 12.32 12.89 6.90
N GLY A 48 12.34 11.89 7.78
CA GLY A 48 13.51 11.58 8.62
C GLY A 48 14.77 11.31 7.79
N LEU A 49 14.65 10.56 6.68
CA LEU A 49 15.77 10.32 5.76
C LEU A 49 16.21 11.57 5.02
N ILE A 50 15.30 12.49 4.69
CA ILE A 50 15.62 13.77 4.03
C ILE A 50 16.44 14.70 4.92
N ILE A 51 16.16 14.72 6.22
CA ILE A 51 16.91 15.52 7.21
C ILE A 51 18.37 15.05 7.26
N SER A 52 18.61 13.75 7.16
CA SER A 52 19.94 13.19 7.15
C SER A 52 20.66 13.48 5.82
N LYS A 53 21.76 14.26 5.84
CA LYS A 53 22.58 14.54 4.64
C LYS A 53 22.98 13.26 3.90
N LYS A 54 23.29 12.18 4.63
CA LYS A 54 23.73 10.89 4.09
C LYS A 54 22.61 10.16 3.33
N TYR A 55 21.36 10.23 3.80
CA TYR A 55 20.24 9.44 3.28
C TYR A 55 19.19 10.28 2.55
N ARG A 56 19.40 11.58 2.40
CA ARG A 56 18.47 12.54 1.76
C ARG A 56 17.94 12.04 0.41
N LYS A 57 18.82 11.48 -0.40
CA LYS A 57 18.45 10.94 -1.71
C LYS A 57 17.42 9.80 -1.61
N VAL A 58 17.55 8.91 -0.63
CA VAL A 58 16.61 7.80 -0.41
C VAL A 58 15.24 8.35 0.00
N GLY A 59 15.22 9.32 0.91
CA GLY A 59 13.99 9.98 1.31
C GLY A 59 13.27 10.68 0.14
N LEU A 60 14.02 11.39 -0.72
CA LEU A 60 13.46 11.99 -1.94
C LEU A 60 12.91 10.93 -2.92
N MET A 61 13.62 9.83 -3.10
CA MET A 61 13.13 8.70 -3.90
C MET A 61 11.83 8.15 -3.32
N MET A 62 11.73 7.99 -1.99
CA MET A 62 10.48 7.54 -1.36
C MET A 62 9.33 8.50 -1.63
N LEU A 63 9.53 9.81 -1.48
CA LEU A 63 8.47 10.79 -1.78
C LEU A 63 8.01 10.71 -3.23
N VAL A 64 8.94 10.62 -4.18
CA VAL A 64 8.59 10.50 -5.61
C VAL A 64 7.81 9.22 -5.88
N ALA A 65 8.23 8.07 -5.32
CA ALA A 65 7.50 6.81 -5.47
C ALA A 65 6.08 6.86 -4.88
N LEU A 66 5.94 7.48 -3.70
CA LEU A 66 4.64 7.67 -3.05
C LEU A 66 3.72 8.58 -3.87
N VAL A 67 4.25 9.68 -4.41
CA VAL A 67 3.50 10.61 -5.28
C VAL A 67 3.03 9.91 -6.57
N ILE A 68 3.92 9.16 -7.24
CA ILE A 68 3.56 8.40 -8.45
C ILE A 68 2.43 7.40 -8.11
N GLY A 69 2.59 6.62 -7.04
CA GLY A 69 1.58 5.65 -6.62
C GLY A 69 0.24 6.30 -6.26
N TYR A 70 0.27 7.45 -5.58
CA TYR A 70 -0.93 8.21 -5.24
C TYR A 70 -1.64 8.77 -6.47
N LEU A 71 -0.91 9.45 -7.36
CA LEU A 71 -1.51 10.05 -8.56
C LEU A 71 -2.12 8.99 -9.48
N LEU A 72 -1.43 7.88 -9.69
CA LEU A 72 -1.96 6.80 -10.52
C LEU A 72 -3.08 6.01 -9.82
N GLY A 73 -2.94 5.72 -8.53
CA GLY A 73 -3.93 4.94 -7.78
C GLY A 73 -5.20 5.74 -7.49
N GLU A 74 -5.08 6.80 -6.68
CA GLU A 74 -6.21 7.64 -6.26
C GLU A 74 -6.73 8.53 -7.40
N GLY A 75 -5.81 9.15 -8.16
CA GLY A 75 -6.17 10.12 -9.18
C GLY A 75 -6.71 9.50 -10.48
N VAL A 76 -6.23 8.31 -10.86
CA VAL A 76 -6.58 7.71 -12.17
C VAL A 76 -7.34 6.41 -12.00
N LEU A 77 -6.71 5.37 -11.45
CA LEU A 77 -7.26 4.00 -11.48
C LEU A 77 -8.57 3.89 -10.70
N LYS A 78 -8.71 4.53 -9.55
CA LYS A 78 -9.96 4.52 -8.79
C LYS A 78 -11.13 5.09 -9.58
N HIS A 79 -10.90 6.15 -10.38
CA HIS A 79 -11.93 6.78 -11.19
C HIS A 79 -12.27 5.99 -12.46
N ILE A 80 -11.33 5.18 -12.96
CA ILE A 80 -11.57 4.27 -14.10
C ILE A 80 -12.38 3.06 -13.66
N PHE A 81 -11.95 2.37 -12.58
CA PHE A 81 -12.56 1.11 -12.17
C PHE A 81 -13.84 1.30 -11.33
N LYS A 82 -13.95 2.38 -10.56
CA LYS A 82 -15.10 2.72 -9.70
C LYS A 82 -15.63 1.52 -8.90
N ARG A 83 -14.72 0.64 -8.45
CA ARG A 83 -15.09 -0.59 -7.75
C ARG A 83 -15.64 -0.26 -6.37
N GLU A 84 -16.82 -0.77 -6.06
CA GLU A 84 -17.36 -0.70 -4.71
C GLU A 84 -16.56 -1.54 -3.72
N ARG A 85 -16.63 -1.17 -2.45
CA ARG A 85 -15.87 -1.87 -1.39
C ARG A 85 -16.65 -3.07 -0.86
N PRO A 86 -15.95 -4.11 -0.34
CA PRO A 86 -16.63 -5.32 0.12
C PRO A 86 -17.71 -5.06 1.18
N PHE A 87 -17.48 -4.12 2.09
CA PHE A 87 -18.44 -3.82 3.15
C PHE A 87 -19.76 -3.20 2.65
N THR A 88 -19.82 -2.67 1.43
CA THR A 88 -21.07 -2.11 0.87
C THR A 88 -22.07 -3.20 0.48
N HIS A 89 -21.59 -4.42 0.27
CA HIS A 89 -22.42 -5.57 -0.11
C HIS A 89 -22.88 -6.43 1.08
N VAL A 90 -22.52 -6.05 2.31
CA VAL A 90 -22.92 -6.80 3.52
C VAL A 90 -23.77 -5.90 4.41
N PRO A 91 -25.11 -6.05 4.39
CA PRO A 91 -26.02 -5.26 5.22
C PRO A 91 -25.69 -5.44 6.71
N GLY A 92 -25.66 -4.33 7.45
CA GLY A 92 -25.45 -4.36 8.91
C GLY A 92 -24.03 -4.68 9.36
N ILE A 93 -23.04 -4.75 8.46
CA ILE A 93 -21.65 -5.00 8.86
C ILE A 93 -21.12 -3.87 9.77
N GLU A 94 -20.68 -4.23 10.96
CA GLU A 94 -19.93 -3.35 11.85
C GLU A 94 -18.45 -3.43 11.49
N LEU A 95 -17.88 -2.28 11.14
CA LEU A 95 -16.46 -2.18 10.78
C LEU A 95 -15.66 -1.73 11.99
N LEU A 96 -14.54 -2.40 12.25
CA LEU A 96 -13.61 -2.08 13.33
C LEU A 96 -12.81 -0.79 13.07
N ALA A 97 -12.87 -0.21 11.87
CA ALA A 97 -12.17 1.01 11.49
C ALA A 97 -13.06 1.93 10.65
N LYS A 98 -12.64 3.21 10.53
CA LYS A 98 -13.39 4.24 9.80
C LYS A 98 -13.64 3.84 8.34
N ARG A 99 -14.90 3.98 7.89
CA ARG A 99 -15.31 3.73 6.49
C ARG A 99 -14.62 4.70 5.53
N PRO A 100 -13.81 4.22 4.57
CA PRO A 100 -13.27 5.07 3.52
C PRO A 100 -14.37 5.52 2.56
N LYS A 101 -14.24 6.75 2.04
CA LYS A 101 -15.22 7.32 1.08
C LYS A 101 -14.83 7.07 -0.38
N SER A 102 -13.58 6.69 -0.66
CA SER A 102 -13.08 6.46 -2.03
C SER A 102 -13.36 5.03 -2.51
N TYR A 103 -13.26 4.81 -3.83
CA TYR A 103 -13.40 3.50 -4.47
C TYR A 103 -12.37 2.47 -3.96
N SER A 104 -12.64 1.18 -4.21
CA SER A 104 -11.87 0.08 -3.65
C SER A 104 -10.55 -0.16 -4.38
N PHE A 105 -10.55 -0.24 -5.72
CA PHE A 105 -9.39 -0.64 -6.51
C PHE A 105 -8.58 0.55 -7.04
N PRO A 106 -7.25 0.51 -6.93
CA PRO A 106 -6.43 -0.38 -6.10
C PRO A 106 -6.38 0.09 -4.64
N SER A 107 -5.85 -0.76 -3.74
CA SER A 107 -5.65 -0.42 -2.33
C SER A 107 -4.54 0.62 -2.15
N GLY A 108 -4.92 1.84 -1.69
CA GLY A 108 -3.97 2.93 -1.46
C GLY A 108 -2.94 2.65 -0.36
N HIS A 109 -3.36 2.02 0.75
CA HIS A 109 -2.46 1.56 1.82
C HIS A 109 -1.40 0.60 1.30
N THR A 110 -1.81 -0.36 0.46
CA THR A 110 -0.90 -1.33 -0.14
C THR A 110 0.04 -0.67 -1.14
N THR A 111 -0.48 0.21 -2.01
CA THR A 111 0.31 0.95 -2.99
C THR A 111 1.42 1.76 -2.33
N SER A 112 1.08 2.57 -1.33
CA SER A 112 2.07 3.38 -0.60
C SER A 112 3.10 2.51 0.12
N SER A 113 2.65 1.42 0.74
CA SER A 113 3.53 0.53 1.50
C SER A 113 4.54 -0.20 0.60
N PHE A 114 4.11 -0.75 -0.52
CA PHE A 114 5.03 -1.43 -1.43
C PHE A 114 5.92 -0.49 -2.23
N ALA A 115 5.46 0.73 -2.55
CA ALA A 115 6.30 1.77 -3.14
C ALA A 115 7.44 2.18 -2.21
N ALA A 116 7.13 2.47 -0.95
CA ALA A 116 8.12 2.88 0.04
C ALA A 116 9.06 1.74 0.45
N ALA A 117 8.51 0.55 0.75
CA ALA A 117 9.29 -0.62 1.12
C ALA A 117 10.27 -1.02 0.00
N GLY A 118 9.85 -0.92 -1.28
CA GLY A 118 10.72 -1.19 -2.42
C GLY A 118 11.92 -0.23 -2.50
N ILE A 119 11.72 1.07 -2.29
CA ILE A 119 12.82 2.06 -2.25
C ILE A 119 13.77 1.79 -1.07
N LEU A 120 13.23 1.49 0.11
CA LEU A 120 14.02 1.15 1.28
C LEU A 120 14.82 -0.16 1.09
N ALA A 121 14.18 -1.19 0.56
CA ALA A 121 14.83 -2.47 0.26
C ALA A 121 15.94 -2.33 -0.79
N TYR A 122 15.74 -1.51 -1.82
CA TYR A 122 16.77 -1.19 -2.80
C TYR A 122 17.98 -0.51 -2.16
N SER A 123 17.75 0.41 -1.21
CA SER A 123 18.79 1.21 -0.57
C SER A 123 19.45 0.52 0.61
N PHE A 124 18.72 -0.32 1.35
CA PHE A 124 19.14 -0.98 2.59
C PHE A 124 18.84 -2.48 2.53
N LYS A 125 19.50 -3.18 1.61
CA LYS A 125 19.26 -4.60 1.27
C LYS A 125 19.17 -5.53 2.49
N LYS A 126 20.03 -5.32 3.49
CA LYS A 126 20.05 -6.12 4.73
C LYS A 126 18.71 -6.10 5.49
N TYR A 127 17.99 -4.99 5.42
CA TYR A 127 16.73 -4.78 6.16
C TYR A 127 15.48 -4.98 5.29
N ALA A 128 15.66 -5.39 4.02
CA ALA A 128 14.56 -5.59 3.08
C ALA A 128 13.42 -6.48 3.61
N PRO A 129 13.69 -7.62 4.29
CA PRO A 129 12.61 -8.45 4.83
C PRO A 129 11.72 -7.70 5.83
N GLY A 130 12.30 -6.84 6.69
CA GLY A 130 11.55 -6.04 7.67
C GLY A 130 10.65 -5.01 7.01
N PHE A 131 11.11 -4.35 5.95
CA PHE A 131 10.30 -3.38 5.21
C PHE A 131 9.12 -4.04 4.50
N TYR A 132 9.34 -5.18 3.87
CA TYR A 132 8.25 -5.92 3.22
C TYR A 132 7.32 -6.59 4.23
N LEU A 133 7.80 -7.01 5.39
CA LEU A 133 6.96 -7.51 6.47
C LEU A 133 5.99 -6.41 6.94
N LEU A 134 6.50 -5.20 7.20
CA LEU A 134 5.66 -4.06 7.59
C LEU A 134 4.63 -3.72 6.49
N ALA A 135 5.08 -3.67 5.23
CA ALA A 135 4.19 -3.43 4.10
C ALA A 135 3.10 -4.51 3.97
N GLY A 136 3.47 -5.78 4.17
CA GLY A 136 2.56 -6.93 4.17
C GLY A 136 1.53 -6.87 5.30
N LEU A 137 1.94 -6.50 6.51
CA LEU A 137 1.04 -6.35 7.65
C LEU A 137 0.03 -5.22 7.43
N ILE A 138 0.47 -4.07 6.89
CA ILE A 138 -0.43 -2.98 6.51
C ILE A 138 -1.39 -3.44 5.40
N ALA A 139 -0.90 -4.14 4.38
CA ALA A 139 -1.74 -4.65 3.31
C ALA A 139 -2.77 -5.69 3.81
N PHE A 140 -2.33 -6.63 4.65
CA PHE A 140 -3.20 -7.65 5.24
C PHE A 140 -4.27 -7.04 6.15
N SER A 141 -3.95 -5.99 6.90
CA SER A 141 -4.93 -5.30 7.74
C SER A 141 -6.14 -4.80 6.93
N ARG A 142 -5.97 -4.52 5.62
CA ARG A 142 -7.07 -4.06 4.76
C ARG A 142 -8.04 -5.17 4.39
N LEU A 143 -7.54 -6.40 4.26
CA LEU A 143 -8.38 -7.58 4.08
C LEU A 143 -9.10 -7.94 5.38
N TYR A 144 -8.35 -7.99 6.46
CA TYR A 144 -8.85 -8.31 7.79
C TYR A 144 -10.00 -7.39 8.24
N LEU A 145 -9.86 -6.09 7.98
CA LEU A 145 -10.88 -5.08 8.32
C LEU A 145 -12.00 -4.96 7.28
N TYR A 146 -12.06 -5.86 6.30
CA TYR A 146 -13.10 -5.91 5.26
C TYR A 146 -13.18 -4.63 4.40
N MET A 147 -12.05 -3.93 4.23
CA MET A 147 -11.96 -2.64 3.53
C MET A 147 -11.64 -2.78 2.04
N HIS A 148 -10.95 -3.86 1.65
CA HIS A 148 -10.51 -4.16 0.29
C HIS A 148 -10.62 -5.63 -0.03
N TYR A 149 -10.81 -5.94 -1.30
CA TYR A 149 -10.71 -7.30 -1.80
C TYR A 149 -9.25 -7.73 -1.96
N PRO A 150 -8.93 -9.04 -1.94
CA PRO A 150 -7.62 -9.57 -2.26
C PRO A 150 -7.04 -9.04 -3.58
N SER A 151 -7.87 -8.96 -4.63
CA SER A 151 -7.45 -8.39 -5.92
C SER A 151 -7.13 -6.89 -5.87
N ASP A 152 -7.75 -6.09 -4.98
CA ASP A 152 -7.39 -4.69 -4.76
C ASP A 152 -5.99 -4.57 -4.11
N VAL A 153 -5.70 -5.50 -3.20
CA VAL A 153 -4.38 -5.58 -2.54
C VAL A 153 -3.32 -5.99 -3.55
N LEU A 154 -3.58 -7.01 -4.38
CA LEU A 154 -2.67 -7.40 -5.46
C LEU A 154 -2.42 -6.25 -6.44
N GLY A 155 -3.48 -5.54 -6.85
CA GLY A 155 -3.36 -4.33 -7.68
C GLY A 155 -2.50 -3.25 -7.01
N GLY A 156 -2.64 -3.08 -5.70
CA GLY A 156 -1.82 -2.16 -4.90
C GLY A 156 -0.33 -2.58 -4.84
N ILE A 157 -0.04 -3.89 -4.69
CA ILE A 157 1.33 -4.43 -4.73
C ILE A 157 1.98 -4.14 -6.08
N ILE A 158 1.28 -4.43 -7.17
CA ILE A 158 1.77 -4.20 -8.54
C ILE A 158 2.04 -2.72 -8.75
N LEU A 159 1.07 -1.85 -8.45
CA LEU A 159 1.21 -0.41 -8.64
C LEU A 159 2.33 0.19 -7.78
N GLY A 160 2.43 -0.20 -6.51
CA GLY A 160 3.49 0.25 -5.61
C GLY A 160 4.88 -0.18 -6.09
N THR A 161 5.01 -1.44 -6.52
CA THR A 161 6.26 -1.97 -7.07
C THR A 161 6.65 -1.24 -8.37
N LEU A 162 5.71 -1.00 -9.26
CA LEU A 162 5.96 -0.23 -10.50
C LEU A 162 6.38 1.21 -10.18
N SER A 163 5.73 1.87 -9.23
CA SER A 163 6.11 3.22 -8.77
C SER A 163 7.53 3.27 -8.23
N CYS A 164 7.95 2.25 -7.48
CA CYS A 164 9.32 2.08 -7.02
C CYS A 164 10.30 1.92 -8.19
N ILE A 165 10.03 1.00 -9.11
CA ILE A 165 10.90 0.72 -10.27
C ILE A 165 11.09 1.97 -11.13
N VAL A 166 9.99 2.65 -11.46
CA VAL A 166 10.01 3.90 -12.26
C VAL A 166 10.85 4.96 -11.54
N THR A 167 10.67 5.13 -10.24
CA THR A 167 11.45 6.10 -9.45
C THR A 167 12.94 5.78 -9.48
N ILE A 168 13.33 4.53 -9.27
CA ILE A 168 14.74 4.10 -9.32
C ILE A 168 15.32 4.39 -10.71
N TYR A 169 14.60 4.09 -11.77
CA TYR A 169 15.03 4.36 -13.14
C TYR A 169 15.26 5.86 -13.39
N ILE A 170 14.31 6.70 -13.00
CA ILE A 170 14.41 8.17 -13.11
C ILE A 170 15.68 8.67 -12.40
N PHE A 171 15.87 8.29 -11.14
CA PHE A 171 17.02 8.76 -10.34
C PHE A 171 18.36 8.25 -10.90
N LYS A 172 18.44 7.02 -11.43
CA LYS A 172 19.64 6.51 -12.10
C LYS A 172 19.98 7.32 -13.35
N LYS A 173 18.98 7.64 -14.17
CA LYS A 173 19.16 8.43 -15.40
C LYS A 173 19.66 9.86 -15.11
N PHE A 174 19.09 10.53 -14.11
CA PHE A 174 19.51 11.87 -13.70
C PHE A 174 20.96 11.90 -13.19
N ILE A 175 21.39 10.88 -12.42
CA ILE A 175 22.77 10.80 -11.93
C ILE A 175 23.74 10.60 -13.07
N LYS A 176 23.45 9.68 -14.02
CA LYS A 176 24.30 9.44 -15.19
C LYS A 176 24.48 10.68 -16.02
N LYS A 177 23.41 11.49 -16.17
CA LYS A 177 23.49 12.76 -16.92
C LYS A 177 24.41 13.80 -16.21
N LYS A 178 24.40 13.83 -14.86
CA LYS A 178 25.23 14.77 -14.09
C LYS A 178 26.73 14.40 -14.07
N ILE A 179 27.07 13.13 -14.29
CA ILE A 179 28.46 12.65 -14.35
C ILE A 179 29.05 12.91 -15.76
N ASN A 180 28.21 12.94 -16.79
CA ASN A 180 28.63 13.09 -18.19
C ASN A 180 28.51 14.57 -18.70
N ALA A 181 28.10 15.50 -17.82
CA ALA A 181 28.04 16.94 -18.08
C ALA A 181 29.09 17.68 -17.24
#